data_0141cc1478150242347092c89c20c2a8
#
_entry.id   0141cc1478150242347092c89c20c2a8
#
_cell.length_a   1.000
_cell.length_b   1.000
_cell.length_c   1.000
_cell.angle_alpha   90.00
_cell.angle_beta   90.00
_cell.angle_gamma   90.00
#
_symmetry.space_group_name_H-M   'P 1'
#
loop_
_entity.id
_entity.type
_entity.pdbx_description
1 polymer ?
#
loop_
_entity_poly.entity_id
_entity_poly.type
_entity_poly.pdbx_seq_one_letter_code
_entity_poly.pdbx_strand_id
1 'polypeptide(L)'
;DGRGVSTLRLWRATAPGMDMSLFNQGEYMRAMEQKAMAEVITQEERSAAMDLWMRLRPVRQARLDRGEYRRGDREQELLEELNGLYEAYTIRYLGGDDLGWGYTDPEEHVLARYRIGGAGELTLMPNSLDLTHGPWTREDLEEMWESMQAVLPKDAFRDFRSYVPFTDGEGETVAYVLPADPGGSQWEICLDPADMGDRDYFLETVLHEYCHYLTLNHRQADYRGEPTVETYCEAGMVSREGSYLDDFCQQFWTGYLDDRLADLDSYNFFLRHEEDFVSSYASTDPSEDISESFAFFVLWDVPESEAVWAEKLRFFLDYPELT
;
A
#
# COMPACT_ATOMS: atom_id res chain seq x y z
N ASP A 1 14.26 -0.95 -0.64
CA ASP A 1 13.10 -1.71 -0.15
C ASP A 1 12.04 -1.73 -1.21
N GLY A 2 11.97 -2.83 -1.96
CA GLY A 2 11.10 -2.95 -3.10
C GLY A 2 9.66 -3.33 -2.83
N ARG A 3 9.32 -3.49 -1.59
CA ARG A 3 7.96 -3.75 -1.16
C ARG A 3 6.98 -2.64 -1.55
N GLY A 4 7.47 -1.43 -1.78
CA GLY A 4 6.65 -0.29 -2.17
C GLY A 4 6.17 -0.28 -3.62
N VAL A 5 6.78 -1.06 -4.53
CA VAL A 5 6.48 -0.97 -5.96
C VAL A 5 5.31 -1.87 -6.36
N SER A 6 5.13 -3.01 -5.71
CA SER A 6 4.03 -3.93 -6.01
C SER A 6 2.70 -3.42 -5.48
N THR A 7 2.71 -2.81 -4.32
CA THR A 7 1.55 -2.13 -3.75
C THR A 7 1.22 -0.83 -4.48
N LEU A 8 2.18 -0.15 -5.08
CA LEU A 8 1.94 1.04 -5.93
C LEU A 8 0.93 0.81 -7.06
N ARG A 9 0.74 -0.39 -7.53
CA ARG A 9 -0.29 -0.70 -8.54
C ARG A 9 -1.69 -0.79 -7.96
N LEU A 10 -1.83 -1.18 -6.70
CA LEU A 10 -3.10 -1.14 -5.97
C LEU A 10 -3.38 0.24 -5.37
N TRP A 11 -2.44 1.15 -5.43
CA TRP A 11 -2.25 2.16 -4.45
C TRP A 11 -2.18 3.57 -5.01
N ARG A 12 -3.28 4.27 -4.92
CA ARG A 12 -3.36 5.73 -5.00
C ARG A 12 -4.30 6.19 -3.91
N ALA A 13 -3.79 6.16 -2.69
CA ALA A 13 -4.60 6.51 -1.55
C ALA A 13 -5.06 7.96 -1.61
N THR A 14 -6.32 8.15 -1.34
CA THR A 14 -6.85 9.41 -0.88
C THR A 14 -7.53 9.16 0.45
N ALA A 15 -6.92 9.61 1.52
CA ALA A 15 -7.64 9.69 2.76
C ALA A 15 -8.85 10.64 2.63
N PRO A 16 -9.85 10.53 3.49
CA PRO A 16 -10.99 11.43 3.47
C PRO A 16 -10.56 12.88 3.41
N GLY A 17 -11.00 13.58 2.38
CA GLY A 17 -10.65 14.97 2.13
C GLY A 17 -9.22 15.24 1.67
N MET A 18 -8.44 14.21 1.40
CA MET A 18 -7.09 14.37 0.86
C MET A 18 -7.14 14.60 -0.65
N ASP A 19 -6.21 15.39 -1.12
CA ASP A 19 -6.03 15.67 -2.53
C ASP A 19 -5.12 14.62 -3.19
N MET A 20 -5.65 13.88 -4.16
CA MET A 20 -4.92 12.86 -4.91
C MET A 20 -3.66 13.40 -5.57
N SER A 21 -3.68 14.64 -6.06
CA SER A 21 -2.52 15.19 -6.73
C SER A 21 -1.37 15.42 -5.76
N LEU A 22 -1.65 15.86 -4.52
CA LEU A 22 -0.62 16.01 -3.49
C LEU A 22 0.00 14.66 -3.13
N PHE A 23 -0.84 13.65 -2.98
CA PHE A 23 -0.39 12.30 -2.68
C PHE A 23 0.53 11.76 -3.79
N ASN A 24 0.08 11.86 -5.04
CA ASN A 24 0.90 11.46 -6.20
C ASN A 24 2.23 12.21 -6.27
N GLN A 25 2.25 13.50 -5.96
CA GLN A 25 3.49 14.27 -5.93
C GLN A 25 4.42 13.84 -4.79
N GLY A 26 3.87 13.52 -3.63
CA GLY A 26 4.63 12.92 -2.53
C GLY A 26 5.30 11.61 -2.94
N GLU A 27 4.60 10.76 -3.68
CA GLU A 27 5.15 9.52 -4.22
C GLU A 27 6.27 9.76 -5.24
N TYR A 28 6.10 10.73 -6.14
CA TYR A 28 7.16 11.12 -7.07
C TYR A 28 8.43 11.51 -6.34
N MET A 29 8.32 12.30 -5.31
CA MET A 29 9.47 12.74 -4.52
C MET A 29 10.14 11.56 -3.80
N ARG A 30 9.36 10.67 -3.23
CA ARG A 30 9.86 9.44 -2.61
C ARG A 30 10.63 8.58 -3.59
N ALA A 31 10.07 8.32 -4.76
CA ALA A 31 10.72 7.52 -5.78
C ALA A 31 12.00 8.18 -6.32
N MET A 32 12.05 9.51 -6.42
CA MET A 32 13.29 10.24 -6.75
C MET A 32 14.35 10.02 -5.70
N GLU A 33 13.99 10.02 -4.43
CA GLU A 33 14.91 9.80 -3.31
C GLU A 33 15.41 8.36 -3.27
N GLN A 34 14.54 7.38 -3.48
CA GLN A 34 14.92 5.96 -3.59
C GLN A 34 15.98 5.72 -4.68
N LYS A 35 15.99 6.53 -5.73
CA LYS A 35 17.00 6.46 -6.81
C LYS A 35 18.27 7.27 -6.53
N ALA A 36 18.55 7.60 -5.28
CA ALA A 36 19.65 8.49 -4.86
C ALA A 36 19.57 9.90 -5.48
N MET A 37 18.36 10.35 -5.84
CA MET A 37 18.13 11.69 -6.39
C MET A 37 17.97 12.75 -5.32
N ALA A 38 17.83 12.37 -4.06
CA ALA A 38 17.68 13.29 -2.91
C ALA A 38 18.81 14.31 -2.80
N GLU A 39 20.04 13.92 -3.16
CA GLU A 39 21.22 14.81 -3.15
C GLU A 39 21.15 15.91 -4.22
N VAL A 40 20.27 15.74 -5.21
CA VAL A 40 20.15 16.68 -6.36
C VAL A 40 19.10 17.76 -6.09
N ILE A 41 18.21 17.54 -5.12
CA ILE A 41 17.19 18.53 -4.71
C ILE A 41 17.79 19.40 -3.60
N THR A 42 17.95 20.69 -3.91
CA THR A 42 18.56 21.62 -2.97
C THR A 42 17.68 21.90 -1.73
N GLN A 43 18.30 22.36 -0.65
CA GLN A 43 17.56 22.76 0.55
C GLN A 43 16.59 23.92 0.28
N GLU A 44 16.93 24.84 -0.63
CA GLU A 44 16.07 25.92 -1.04
C GLU A 44 14.80 25.41 -1.75
N GLU A 45 14.94 24.40 -2.61
CA GLU A 45 13.82 23.79 -3.30
C GLU A 45 12.89 23.04 -2.34
N ARG A 46 13.45 22.29 -1.39
CA ARG A 46 12.67 21.65 -0.33
C ARG A 46 11.91 22.69 0.50
N SER A 47 12.58 23.79 0.87
CA SER A 47 11.96 24.88 1.61
C SER A 47 10.83 25.53 0.83
N ALA A 48 10.98 25.73 -0.47
CA ALA A 48 9.95 26.33 -1.32
C ALA A 48 8.70 25.45 -1.40
N ALA A 49 8.87 24.14 -1.56
CA ALA A 49 7.77 23.19 -1.55
C ALA A 49 7.07 23.16 -0.18
N MET A 50 7.84 23.17 0.91
CA MET A 50 7.29 23.21 2.26
C MET A 50 6.52 24.50 2.53
N ASP A 51 7.02 25.66 2.08
CA ASP A 51 6.31 26.95 2.21
C ASP A 51 4.96 26.95 1.50
N LEU A 52 4.88 26.37 0.30
CA LEU A 52 3.62 26.20 -0.42
C LEU A 52 2.67 25.27 0.34
N TRP A 53 3.17 24.16 0.83
CA TRP A 53 2.40 23.24 1.63
C TRP A 53 1.83 23.89 2.91
N MET A 54 2.64 24.64 3.63
CA MET A 54 2.22 25.34 4.84
C MET A 54 1.16 26.43 4.56
N ARG A 55 1.13 26.98 3.35
CA ARG A 55 0.08 27.90 2.88
C ARG A 55 -1.18 27.16 2.45
N LEU A 56 -1.05 25.99 1.83
CA LEU A 56 -2.14 25.16 1.35
C LEU A 56 -2.93 24.53 2.50
N ARG A 57 -2.22 24.00 3.50
CA ARG A 57 -2.77 23.26 4.63
C ARG A 57 -3.96 23.93 5.33
N PRO A 58 -3.91 25.21 5.76
CA PRO A 58 -5.04 25.84 6.42
C PRO A 58 -6.23 26.08 5.48
N VAL A 59 -6.00 26.29 4.19
CA VAL A 59 -7.06 26.46 3.19
C VAL A 59 -7.81 25.15 3.00
N ARG A 60 -7.05 24.06 2.87
CA ARG A 60 -7.59 22.70 2.77
C ARG A 60 -8.34 22.31 4.03
N GLN A 61 -7.77 22.51 5.21
CA GLN A 61 -8.43 22.18 6.48
C GLN A 61 -9.76 22.92 6.64
N ALA A 62 -9.80 24.21 6.31
CA ALA A 62 -11.04 24.95 6.35
C ALA A 62 -12.12 24.43 5.39
N ARG A 63 -11.75 23.85 4.27
CA ARG A 63 -12.68 23.15 3.35
C ARG A 63 -13.20 21.85 3.97
N LEU A 64 -12.30 21.03 4.52
CA LEU A 64 -12.65 19.78 5.17
C LEU A 64 -13.58 19.97 6.37
N ASP A 65 -13.31 21.00 7.19
CA ASP A 65 -14.17 21.37 8.33
C ASP A 65 -15.61 21.73 7.92
N ARG A 66 -15.81 22.11 6.65
CA ARG A 66 -17.14 22.36 6.08
C ARG A 66 -17.77 21.14 5.40
N GLY A 67 -17.07 20.01 5.37
CA GLY A 67 -17.52 18.82 4.66
C GLY A 67 -17.58 18.98 3.12
N GLU A 68 -16.81 19.90 2.56
CA GLU A 68 -16.79 20.18 1.13
C GLU A 68 -15.74 19.32 0.42
N TYR A 69 -16.16 18.45 -0.48
CA TYR A 69 -15.25 17.64 -1.30
C TYR A 69 -14.53 18.47 -2.37
N ARG A 70 -15.23 19.41 -3.02
CA ARG A 70 -14.65 20.20 -4.11
C ARG A 70 -13.75 21.32 -3.59
N ARG A 71 -12.58 21.46 -4.20
CA ARG A 71 -11.63 22.52 -3.93
C ARG A 71 -12.15 23.87 -4.40
N GLY A 72 -11.84 24.93 -3.64
CA GLY A 72 -12.02 26.30 -4.08
C GLY A 72 -10.82 26.84 -4.87
N ASP A 73 -11.00 27.99 -5.54
CA ASP A 73 -9.98 28.58 -6.43
C ASP A 73 -8.62 28.75 -5.74
N ARG A 74 -8.60 29.23 -4.48
CA ARG A 74 -7.37 29.45 -3.74
C ARG A 74 -6.60 28.15 -3.43
N GLU A 75 -7.30 27.09 -3.12
CA GLU A 75 -6.70 25.76 -2.91
C GLU A 75 -6.12 25.25 -4.22
N GLN A 76 -6.86 25.42 -5.30
CA GLN A 76 -6.44 25.00 -6.64
C GLN A 76 -5.18 25.77 -7.10
N GLU A 77 -5.12 27.09 -6.94
CA GLU A 77 -3.93 27.90 -7.26
C GLU A 77 -2.67 27.40 -6.54
N LEU A 78 -2.78 27.15 -5.23
CA LEU A 78 -1.63 26.67 -4.43
C LEU A 78 -1.19 25.27 -4.83
N LEU A 79 -2.13 24.40 -5.21
CA LEU A 79 -1.82 23.07 -5.75
C LEU A 79 -1.11 23.16 -7.09
N GLU A 80 -1.54 24.04 -7.99
CA GLU A 80 -0.90 24.23 -9.28
C GLU A 80 0.53 24.76 -9.12
N GLU A 81 0.77 25.71 -8.17
CA GLU A 81 2.11 26.15 -7.83
C GLU A 81 2.99 24.99 -7.32
N LEU A 82 2.47 24.15 -6.41
CA LEU A 82 3.19 23.01 -5.84
C LEU A 82 3.48 21.94 -6.90
N ASN A 83 2.47 21.62 -7.70
CA ASN A 83 2.63 20.66 -8.80
C ASN A 83 3.67 21.16 -9.82
N GLY A 84 3.66 22.44 -10.13
CA GLY A 84 4.65 23.04 -11.03
C GLY A 84 6.09 22.95 -10.51
N LEU A 85 6.29 23.07 -9.19
CA LEU A 85 7.62 22.82 -8.59
C LEU A 85 8.04 21.37 -8.74
N TYR A 86 7.16 20.41 -8.41
CA TYR A 86 7.49 18.98 -8.52
C TYR A 86 7.74 18.57 -9.97
N GLU A 87 6.94 19.06 -10.90
CA GLU A 87 7.15 18.80 -12.33
C GLU A 87 8.50 19.35 -12.79
N ALA A 88 8.87 20.56 -12.40
CA ALA A 88 10.17 21.15 -12.71
C ALA A 88 11.34 20.33 -12.13
N TYR A 89 11.20 19.82 -10.92
CA TYR A 89 12.21 18.93 -10.31
C TYR A 89 12.31 17.63 -11.08
N THR A 90 11.20 17.01 -11.42
CA THR A 90 11.15 15.76 -12.17
C THR A 90 11.79 15.91 -13.55
N ILE A 91 11.42 16.90 -14.32
CA ILE A 91 12.00 17.19 -15.64
C ILE A 91 13.52 17.40 -15.56
N ARG A 92 13.97 18.20 -14.59
CA ARG A 92 15.37 18.55 -14.42
C ARG A 92 16.24 17.36 -14.01
N TYR A 93 15.74 16.52 -13.10
CA TYR A 93 16.55 15.46 -12.49
C TYR A 93 16.35 14.08 -13.10
N LEU A 94 15.24 13.81 -13.75
CA LEU A 94 14.98 12.56 -14.46
C LEU A 94 15.32 12.63 -15.96
N GLY A 95 15.68 13.81 -16.47
CA GLY A 95 16.27 13.92 -17.80
C GLY A 95 15.29 14.11 -18.95
N GLY A 96 14.12 14.70 -18.72
CA GLY A 96 13.22 15.11 -19.78
C GLY A 96 11.82 14.50 -19.75
N ASP A 97 11.14 14.55 -20.89
CA ASP A 97 9.73 14.14 -21.05
C ASP A 97 9.48 12.64 -20.81
N ASP A 98 10.52 11.84 -20.71
CA ASP A 98 10.44 10.45 -20.32
C ASP A 98 10.43 10.32 -18.81
N LEU A 99 9.28 10.58 -18.22
CA LEU A 99 8.95 10.15 -16.86
C LEU A 99 8.79 8.63 -16.76
N GLY A 100 8.97 7.95 -17.87
CA GLY A 100 9.29 6.53 -17.93
C GLY A 100 10.59 6.35 -17.18
N TRP A 101 10.41 6.21 -15.89
CA TRP A 101 11.36 5.79 -14.89
C TRP A 101 12.36 4.86 -15.59
N GLY A 102 13.62 5.20 -15.68
CA GLY A 102 14.64 4.26 -16.15
C GLY A 102 14.78 3.04 -15.24
N TYR A 103 13.85 2.88 -14.35
CA TYR A 103 13.42 1.69 -13.67
C TYR A 103 12.36 1.03 -14.58
N THR A 104 12.78 0.15 -15.43
CA THR A 104 11.92 -0.92 -15.88
C THR A 104 11.67 -1.75 -14.64
N ASP A 105 10.41 -1.78 -14.15
CA ASP A 105 10.01 -2.87 -13.26
C ASP A 105 10.57 -4.14 -13.89
N PRO A 106 11.28 -4.98 -13.11
CA PRO A 106 11.70 -6.27 -13.62
C PRO A 106 10.46 -6.94 -14.19
N GLU A 107 10.57 -7.53 -15.36
CA GLU A 107 9.43 -8.15 -16.02
C GLU A 107 8.94 -9.30 -15.14
N GLU A 108 7.73 -9.20 -14.61
CA GLU A 108 7.11 -10.27 -13.85
C GLU A 108 6.79 -11.46 -14.78
N HIS A 109 7.35 -12.61 -14.48
CA HIS A 109 7.08 -13.86 -15.18
C HIS A 109 6.18 -14.75 -14.36
N VAL A 110 4.96 -14.97 -14.82
CA VAL A 110 4.03 -15.91 -14.19
C VAL A 110 4.55 -17.33 -14.35
N LEU A 111 4.87 -17.98 -13.23
CA LEU A 111 5.36 -19.36 -13.17
C LEU A 111 4.23 -20.36 -13.33
N ALA A 112 3.07 -20.09 -12.76
CA ALA A 112 1.88 -20.91 -12.89
C ALA A 112 0.60 -20.11 -12.57
N ARG A 113 -0.55 -20.61 -13.03
CA ARG A 113 -1.87 -20.14 -12.58
C ARG A 113 -2.68 -21.29 -12.07
N TYR A 114 -3.12 -21.20 -10.84
CA TYR A 114 -4.01 -22.19 -10.23
C TYR A 114 -5.37 -21.55 -9.96
N ARG A 115 -6.42 -22.34 -10.22
CA ARG A 115 -7.74 -22.02 -9.68
C ARG A 115 -7.83 -22.57 -8.27
N ILE A 116 -8.40 -21.78 -7.37
CA ILE A 116 -8.69 -22.20 -6.00
C ILE A 116 -10.12 -22.71 -5.95
N GLY A 117 -10.31 -23.90 -5.43
CA GLY A 117 -11.63 -24.49 -5.19
C GLY A 117 -12.19 -24.12 -3.83
N GLY A 118 -13.45 -24.51 -3.58
CA GLY A 118 -14.20 -24.07 -2.39
C GLY A 118 -13.66 -24.59 -1.05
N ALA A 119 -12.78 -25.60 -1.07
CA ALA A 119 -12.08 -26.12 0.11
C ALA A 119 -10.59 -25.77 0.09
N GLY A 120 -10.17 -24.84 -0.78
CA GLY A 120 -8.77 -24.43 -0.93
C GLY A 120 -7.92 -25.34 -1.79
N GLU A 121 -8.52 -26.32 -2.47
CA GLU A 121 -7.81 -27.20 -3.39
C GLU A 121 -7.35 -26.46 -4.65
N LEU A 122 -6.10 -26.71 -5.07
CA LEU A 122 -5.56 -26.13 -6.29
C LEU A 122 -5.87 -26.97 -7.52
N THR A 123 -6.21 -26.30 -8.60
CA THR A 123 -6.29 -26.89 -9.94
C THR A 123 -5.43 -26.07 -10.89
N LEU A 124 -4.33 -26.66 -11.38
CA LEU A 124 -3.48 -26.01 -12.37
C LEU A 124 -4.28 -25.71 -13.64
N MET A 125 -4.23 -24.46 -14.09
CA MET A 125 -4.93 -24.05 -15.30
C MET A 125 -4.20 -24.57 -16.55
N PRO A 126 -4.92 -24.93 -17.61
CA PRO A 126 -4.29 -25.43 -18.84
C PRO A 126 -3.29 -24.42 -19.42
N ASN A 127 -2.11 -24.92 -19.80
CA ASN A 127 -1.05 -24.14 -20.43
C ASN A 127 -0.53 -22.93 -19.63
N SER A 128 -0.64 -22.97 -18.31
CA SER A 128 -0.22 -21.88 -17.43
C SER A 128 1.07 -22.16 -16.65
N LEU A 129 1.70 -23.31 -16.83
CA LEU A 129 2.95 -23.66 -16.16
C LEU A 129 4.14 -23.26 -17.04
N ASP A 130 4.96 -22.33 -16.57
CA ASP A 130 6.23 -21.94 -17.17
C ASP A 130 7.31 -21.83 -16.08
N LEU A 131 8.15 -22.82 -15.96
CA LEU A 131 9.22 -22.92 -14.97
C LEU A 131 10.59 -22.53 -15.56
N THR A 132 10.62 -21.86 -16.70
CA THR A 132 11.89 -21.49 -17.36
C THR A 132 12.60 -20.31 -16.72
N HIS A 133 11.91 -19.59 -15.82
CA HIS A 133 12.39 -18.36 -15.21
C HIS A 133 12.97 -18.54 -13.78
N GLY A 134 13.17 -19.77 -13.33
CA GLY A 134 13.75 -20.04 -12.02
C GLY A 134 14.02 -21.50 -11.74
N PRO A 135 14.55 -21.83 -10.57
CA PRO A 135 14.94 -23.19 -10.21
C PRO A 135 13.78 -24.04 -9.66
N TRP A 136 12.59 -23.44 -9.51
CA TRP A 136 11.47 -24.07 -8.81
C TRP A 136 10.80 -25.16 -9.63
N THR A 137 10.25 -26.13 -8.92
CA THR A 137 9.40 -27.18 -9.48
C THR A 137 7.92 -26.82 -9.23
N ARG A 138 7.03 -27.53 -9.87
CA ARG A 138 5.59 -27.43 -9.60
C ARG A 138 5.28 -27.77 -8.13
N GLU A 139 5.95 -28.80 -7.62
CA GLU A 139 5.83 -29.23 -6.24
C GLU A 139 6.20 -28.12 -5.25
N ASP A 140 7.26 -27.37 -5.50
CA ASP A 140 7.66 -26.22 -4.67
C ASP A 140 6.55 -25.15 -4.61
N LEU A 141 5.92 -24.84 -5.75
CA LEU A 141 4.83 -23.87 -5.81
C LEU A 141 3.57 -24.34 -5.08
N GLU A 142 3.26 -25.64 -5.17
CA GLU A 142 2.12 -26.24 -4.46
C GLU A 142 2.40 -26.36 -2.94
N GLU A 143 3.64 -26.64 -2.53
CA GLU A 143 4.05 -26.67 -1.12
C GLU A 143 3.99 -25.27 -0.47
N MET A 144 4.32 -24.21 -1.21
CA MET A 144 4.15 -22.83 -0.77
C MET A 144 2.67 -22.51 -0.50
N TRP A 145 1.76 -22.97 -1.35
CA TRP A 145 0.32 -22.87 -1.13
C TRP A 145 -0.15 -23.63 0.13
N GLU A 146 0.31 -24.87 0.30
CA GLU A 146 0.00 -25.65 1.50
C GLU A 146 0.48 -24.95 2.78
N SER A 147 1.63 -24.30 2.70
CA SER A 147 2.17 -23.51 3.81
C SER A 147 1.29 -22.31 4.17
N MET A 148 0.74 -21.60 3.18
CA MET A 148 -0.26 -20.55 3.43
C MET A 148 -1.53 -21.10 4.08
N GLN A 149 -2.04 -22.23 3.59
CA GLN A 149 -3.23 -22.86 4.17
C GLN A 149 -3.03 -23.33 5.62
N ALA A 150 -1.81 -23.61 6.01
CA ALA A 150 -1.50 -24.02 7.38
C ALA A 150 -1.53 -22.86 8.38
N VAL A 151 -1.38 -21.62 7.88
CA VAL A 151 -1.28 -20.40 8.70
C VAL A 151 -2.60 -19.65 8.76
N LEU A 152 -3.30 -19.56 7.64
CA LEU A 152 -4.52 -18.79 7.52
C LEU A 152 -5.77 -19.58 7.98
N PRO A 153 -6.85 -18.90 8.39
CA PRO A 153 -8.12 -19.53 8.71
C PRO A 153 -8.64 -20.39 7.53
N LYS A 154 -9.36 -21.45 7.82
CA LYS A 154 -9.85 -22.40 6.78
C LYS A 154 -10.73 -21.77 5.70
N ASP A 155 -11.36 -20.66 6.02
CA ASP A 155 -12.22 -19.91 5.08
C ASP A 155 -11.56 -18.65 4.52
N ALA A 156 -10.27 -18.43 4.81
CA ALA A 156 -9.49 -17.29 4.31
C ALA A 156 -9.55 -17.19 2.78
N PHE A 157 -9.50 -18.33 2.12
CA PHE A 157 -9.47 -18.39 0.65
C PHE A 157 -10.84 -18.43 -0.03
N ARG A 158 -11.94 -18.27 0.72
CA ARG A 158 -13.30 -18.39 0.17
C ARG A 158 -13.58 -17.44 -1.00
N ASP A 159 -13.05 -16.24 -0.94
CA ASP A 159 -13.25 -15.21 -1.96
C ASP A 159 -12.05 -15.14 -2.93
N PHE A 160 -11.03 -15.96 -2.75
CA PHE A 160 -9.91 -16.05 -3.69
C PHE A 160 -10.23 -16.99 -4.84
N ARG A 161 -10.07 -16.46 -6.05
CA ARG A 161 -10.32 -17.19 -7.30
C ARG A 161 -9.10 -17.93 -7.78
N SER A 162 -7.93 -17.31 -7.66
CA SER A 162 -6.68 -17.81 -8.20
C SER A 162 -5.49 -17.56 -7.29
N TYR A 163 -4.56 -18.49 -7.37
CA TYR A 163 -3.21 -18.39 -6.84
C TYR A 163 -2.24 -18.33 -8.01
N VAL A 164 -1.37 -17.33 -8.03
CA VAL A 164 -0.48 -17.03 -9.14
C VAL A 164 0.95 -16.86 -8.62
N PRO A 165 1.74 -17.93 -8.49
CA PRO A 165 3.16 -17.77 -8.31
C PRO A 165 3.78 -17.11 -9.54
N PHE A 166 4.60 -16.11 -9.30
CA PHE A 166 5.33 -15.35 -10.30
C PHE A 166 6.78 -15.17 -9.86
N THR A 167 7.62 -14.62 -10.70
CA THR A 167 8.92 -14.11 -10.28
C THR A 167 9.31 -12.88 -11.09
N ASP A 168 9.94 -11.93 -10.45
CA ASP A 168 10.62 -10.80 -11.08
C ASP A 168 12.17 -10.95 -10.98
N GLY A 169 12.64 -12.14 -10.60
CA GLY A 169 14.06 -12.46 -10.45
C GLY A 169 14.66 -11.87 -9.17
N GLU A 170 15.59 -10.94 -9.29
CA GLU A 170 16.17 -10.17 -8.17
C GLU A 170 15.44 -8.83 -7.98
N GLY A 171 14.18 -8.74 -8.43
CA GLY A 171 13.36 -7.55 -8.30
C GLY A 171 12.85 -7.33 -6.89
N GLU A 172 11.90 -6.42 -6.80
CA GLU A 172 11.47 -5.91 -5.49
C GLU A 172 10.04 -6.34 -5.13
N THR A 173 9.33 -7.05 -6.05
CA THR A 173 7.96 -7.48 -5.84
C THR A 173 7.92 -8.83 -5.14
N VAL A 174 7.64 -8.82 -3.85
CA VAL A 174 7.62 -10.04 -3.01
C VAL A 174 6.29 -10.79 -3.14
N ALA A 175 5.18 -10.08 -2.99
CA ALA A 175 3.83 -10.62 -3.05
C ALA A 175 2.83 -9.48 -3.27
N TYR A 176 1.63 -9.82 -3.72
CA TYR A 176 0.49 -8.91 -3.73
C TYR A 176 -0.84 -9.65 -3.83
N VAL A 177 -1.91 -9.02 -3.38
CA VAL A 177 -3.29 -9.41 -3.66
C VAL A 177 -3.99 -8.36 -4.51
N LEU A 178 -4.90 -8.79 -5.37
CA LEU A 178 -5.68 -7.86 -6.17
C LEU A 178 -7.10 -8.36 -6.41
N PRO A 179 -8.08 -7.44 -6.61
CA PRO A 179 -9.40 -7.82 -7.04
C PRO A 179 -9.37 -8.53 -8.39
N ALA A 180 -9.95 -9.71 -8.47
CA ALA A 180 -10.12 -10.48 -9.71
C ALA A 180 -11.40 -10.09 -10.47
N ASP A 181 -12.23 -9.23 -9.89
CA ASP A 181 -13.43 -8.66 -10.51
C ASP A 181 -13.62 -7.18 -10.15
N PRO A 182 -14.33 -6.39 -10.97
CA PRO A 182 -14.47 -4.95 -10.77
C PRO A 182 -15.22 -4.54 -9.49
N GLY A 183 -15.75 -5.48 -8.73
CA GLY A 183 -16.51 -5.22 -7.50
C GLY A 183 -15.77 -5.63 -6.24
N GLY A 184 -14.54 -6.18 -6.34
CA GLY A 184 -13.76 -6.64 -5.19
C GLY A 184 -14.38 -7.84 -4.47
N SER A 185 -15.23 -8.62 -5.15
CA SER A 185 -15.87 -9.80 -4.56
C SER A 185 -15.05 -11.07 -4.70
N GLN A 186 -14.15 -11.09 -5.67
CA GLN A 186 -13.18 -12.16 -5.88
C GLN A 186 -11.78 -11.60 -5.97
N TRP A 187 -10.81 -12.36 -5.48
CA TRP A 187 -9.42 -11.93 -5.33
C TRP A 187 -8.46 -12.92 -5.97
N GLU A 188 -7.29 -12.43 -6.26
CA GLU A 188 -6.13 -13.20 -6.70
C GLU A 188 -4.99 -12.95 -5.72
N ILE A 189 -4.23 -13.98 -5.38
CA ILE A 189 -3.04 -13.88 -4.55
C ILE A 189 -1.82 -14.27 -5.38
N CYS A 190 -0.81 -13.42 -5.37
CA CYS A 190 0.42 -13.54 -6.13
C CYS A 190 1.62 -13.53 -5.18
N LEU A 191 2.55 -14.48 -5.36
CA LEU A 191 3.73 -14.64 -4.51
C LEU A 191 4.95 -14.95 -5.36
N ASP A 192 6.08 -14.30 -5.05
CA ASP A 192 7.38 -14.68 -5.64
C ASP A 192 8.08 -15.71 -4.75
N PRO A 193 8.31 -16.94 -5.23
CA PRO A 193 9.04 -17.93 -4.47
C PRO A 193 10.52 -17.60 -4.25
N ALA A 194 11.09 -16.64 -4.97
CA ALA A 194 12.44 -16.15 -4.75
C ALA A 194 12.60 -15.55 -3.33
N ASP A 195 11.57 -14.88 -2.84
CA ASP A 195 11.58 -14.16 -1.57
C ASP A 195 11.07 -15.00 -0.40
N MET A 196 10.53 -16.19 -0.65
CA MET A 196 9.88 -17.05 0.34
C MET A 196 10.81 -18.07 1.01
N GLY A 197 12.14 -17.88 0.89
CA GLY A 197 13.13 -18.81 1.44
C GLY A 197 13.28 -18.77 2.97
N ASP A 198 12.93 -17.66 3.62
CA ASP A 198 12.86 -17.52 5.07
C ASP A 198 11.43 -17.73 5.57
N ARG A 199 11.26 -18.61 6.56
CA ARG A 199 9.93 -18.96 7.04
C ARG A 199 9.23 -17.80 7.75
N ASP A 200 9.96 -17.05 8.57
CA ASP A 200 9.34 -15.97 9.36
C ASP A 200 8.94 -14.84 8.43
N TYR A 201 9.78 -14.54 7.45
CA TYR A 201 9.46 -13.58 6.38
C TYR A 201 8.29 -14.03 5.51
N PHE A 202 8.21 -15.31 5.15
CA PHE A 202 7.06 -15.87 4.46
C PHE A 202 5.75 -15.67 5.24
N LEU A 203 5.77 -15.96 6.55
CA LEU A 203 4.59 -15.81 7.39
C LEU A 203 4.14 -14.34 7.51
N GLU A 204 5.10 -13.44 7.69
CA GLU A 204 4.85 -12.00 7.73
C GLU A 204 4.21 -11.53 6.43
N THR A 205 4.79 -11.88 5.28
CA THR A 205 4.28 -11.52 3.95
C THR A 205 2.87 -12.07 3.71
N VAL A 206 2.62 -13.32 4.02
CA VAL A 206 1.29 -13.93 3.83
C VAL A 206 0.22 -13.26 4.70
N LEU A 207 0.54 -12.92 5.93
CA LEU A 207 -0.39 -12.22 6.84
C LEU A 207 -0.63 -10.78 6.39
N HIS A 208 0.41 -10.11 5.93
CA HIS A 208 0.33 -8.77 5.35
C HIS A 208 -0.63 -8.74 4.15
N GLU A 209 -0.41 -9.60 3.17
CA GLU A 209 -1.26 -9.70 1.97
C GLU A 209 -2.71 -10.12 2.31
N TYR A 210 -2.85 -11.02 3.28
CA TYR A 210 -4.18 -11.40 3.75
C TYR A 210 -4.90 -10.23 4.41
N CYS A 211 -4.20 -9.35 5.12
CA CYS A 211 -4.79 -8.15 5.69
C CYS A 211 -5.27 -7.17 4.61
N HIS A 212 -4.53 -6.99 3.52
CA HIS A 212 -5.03 -6.22 2.38
C HIS A 212 -6.37 -6.77 1.88
N TYR A 213 -6.48 -8.10 1.71
CA TYR A 213 -7.78 -8.68 1.37
C TYR A 213 -8.84 -8.42 2.44
N LEU A 214 -8.52 -8.57 3.73
CA LEU A 214 -9.49 -8.34 4.81
C LEU A 214 -10.03 -6.92 4.81
N THR A 215 -9.20 -5.93 4.54
CA THR A 215 -9.51 -4.49 4.63
C THR A 215 -10.07 -3.90 3.34
N LEU A 216 -9.82 -4.55 2.19
CA LEU A 216 -10.17 -4.03 0.87
C LEU A 216 -11.24 -4.83 0.13
N ASN A 217 -11.73 -5.96 0.66
CA ASN A 217 -12.77 -6.72 -0.02
C ASN A 217 -14.11 -5.95 -0.08
N HIS A 218 -15.02 -6.40 -0.95
CA HIS A 218 -16.31 -5.73 -1.22
C HIS A 218 -17.22 -5.50 0.00
N ARG A 219 -16.95 -6.16 1.13
CA ARG A 219 -17.68 -5.93 2.39
C ARG A 219 -17.15 -4.71 3.14
N GLN A 220 -15.88 -4.39 2.94
CA GLN A 220 -15.16 -3.29 3.56
C GLN A 220 -15.09 -2.05 2.66
N ALA A 221 -15.17 -2.23 1.35
CA ALA A 221 -14.96 -1.20 0.36
C ALA A 221 -15.98 -1.22 -0.77
N ASP A 222 -16.20 -0.07 -1.40
CA ASP A 222 -17.01 0.11 -2.61
C ASP A 222 -16.11 0.55 -3.77
N TYR A 223 -15.96 -0.33 -4.76
CA TYR A 223 -15.15 -0.10 -5.96
C TYR A 223 -15.84 0.75 -7.03
N ARG A 224 -17.07 1.19 -6.77
CA ARG A 224 -17.88 2.03 -7.66
C ARG A 224 -18.33 3.33 -6.99
N GLY A 225 -17.91 3.53 -5.74
CA GLY A 225 -18.23 4.72 -4.97
C GLY A 225 -17.50 5.94 -5.50
N GLU A 226 -18.09 7.09 -5.30
CA GLU A 226 -17.40 8.36 -5.53
C GLU A 226 -16.63 8.75 -4.25
N PRO A 227 -15.38 9.22 -4.36
CA PRO A 227 -14.60 9.67 -3.21
C PRO A 227 -15.34 10.74 -2.40
N THR A 228 -15.28 10.62 -1.08
CA THR A 228 -15.89 11.57 -0.14
C THR A 228 -14.82 12.15 0.79
N VAL A 229 -15.21 13.12 1.62
CA VAL A 229 -14.36 13.64 2.70
C VAL A 229 -14.59 12.89 4.03
N GLU A 230 -15.51 11.94 4.04
CA GLU A 230 -16.00 11.29 5.25
C GLU A 230 -15.30 9.96 5.52
N THR A 231 -14.92 9.25 4.46
CA THR A 231 -14.28 7.93 4.57
C THR A 231 -12.97 7.89 3.78
N TYR A 232 -12.09 6.97 4.16
CA TYR A 232 -10.84 6.75 3.45
C TYR A 232 -11.07 6.25 2.03
N CYS A 233 -10.26 6.72 1.08
CA CYS A 233 -10.34 6.33 -0.32
C CYS A 233 -8.93 6.07 -0.87
N GLU A 234 -8.78 5.00 -1.65
CA GLU A 234 -7.55 4.69 -2.36
C GLU A 234 -7.81 3.98 -3.70
N ALA A 235 -6.93 4.17 -4.67
CA ALA A 235 -6.91 3.42 -5.94
C ALA A 235 -8.29 3.18 -6.63
N GLY A 236 -9.22 4.13 -6.49
CA GLY A 236 -10.58 4.00 -7.04
C GLY A 236 -11.54 3.19 -6.17
N MET A 237 -11.13 2.88 -4.94
CA MET A 237 -11.93 2.24 -3.92
C MET A 237 -12.30 3.27 -2.84
N VAL A 238 -13.51 3.21 -2.34
CA VAL A 238 -14.01 4.01 -1.22
C VAL A 238 -14.28 3.09 -0.05
N SER A 239 -13.59 3.29 1.07
CA SER A 239 -13.84 2.53 2.30
C SER A 239 -15.27 2.77 2.78
N ARG A 240 -15.92 1.73 3.25
CA ARG A 240 -17.23 1.87 3.90
C ARG A 240 -17.07 2.51 5.26
N GLU A 241 -18.03 3.32 5.65
CA GLU A 241 -18.08 3.87 7.00
C GLU A 241 -18.03 2.74 8.04
N GLY A 242 -17.09 2.82 8.98
CA GLY A 242 -16.85 1.81 9.99
C GLY A 242 -16.22 0.51 9.45
N SER A 243 -15.59 0.55 8.28
CA SER A 243 -14.71 -0.53 7.82
C SER A 243 -13.38 -0.50 8.56
N TYR A 244 -12.67 -1.63 8.59
CA TYR A 244 -11.40 -1.73 9.34
C TYR A 244 -10.39 -0.65 8.92
N LEU A 245 -10.22 -0.45 7.62
CA LEU A 245 -9.28 0.54 7.12
C LEU A 245 -9.74 1.98 7.38
N ASP A 246 -11.05 2.24 7.26
CA ASP A 246 -11.61 3.56 7.58
C ASP A 246 -11.43 3.89 9.08
N ASP A 247 -11.83 2.97 9.97
CA ASP A 247 -11.66 3.15 11.41
C ASP A 247 -10.19 3.32 11.80
N PHE A 248 -9.30 2.51 11.23
CA PHE A 248 -7.86 2.61 11.45
C PHE A 248 -7.29 3.95 10.98
N CYS A 249 -7.66 4.38 9.78
CA CYS A 249 -7.24 5.68 9.23
C CYS A 249 -7.75 6.85 10.08
N GLN A 250 -9.01 6.83 10.48
CA GLN A 250 -9.60 7.86 11.33
C GLN A 250 -8.91 7.94 12.70
N GLN A 251 -8.58 6.80 13.28
CA GLN A 251 -7.97 6.73 14.60
C GLN A 251 -6.50 7.14 14.59
N PHE A 252 -5.71 6.68 13.63
CA PHE A 252 -4.25 6.81 13.67
C PHE A 252 -3.65 7.76 12.63
N TRP A 253 -4.30 7.94 11.48
CA TRP A 253 -3.68 8.65 10.36
C TRP A 253 -4.16 10.07 10.13
N THR A 254 -5.30 10.47 10.67
CA THR A 254 -5.84 11.83 10.46
C THR A 254 -4.84 12.93 10.83
N GLY A 255 -3.99 12.69 11.84
CA GLY A 255 -2.93 13.61 12.25
C GLY A 255 -1.66 13.55 11.40
N TYR A 256 -1.40 12.42 10.73
CA TYR A 256 -0.16 12.20 9.97
C TYR A 256 -0.24 12.56 8.49
N LEU A 257 -1.42 12.45 7.89
CA LEU A 257 -1.56 12.58 6.43
C LEU A 257 -0.96 13.86 5.87
N ASP A 258 -1.15 14.96 6.55
CA ASP A 258 -0.59 16.24 6.15
C ASP A 258 0.94 16.29 6.27
N ASP A 259 1.48 15.74 7.34
CA ASP A 259 2.93 15.69 7.57
C ASP A 259 3.60 14.73 6.58
N ARG A 260 2.98 13.57 6.36
CA ARG A 260 3.46 12.58 5.38
C ARG A 260 3.51 13.12 3.96
N LEU A 261 2.52 13.91 3.54
CA LEU A 261 2.48 14.52 2.21
C LEU A 261 3.42 15.73 2.07
N ALA A 262 3.60 16.48 3.14
CA ALA A 262 4.51 17.62 3.15
C ALA A 262 5.98 17.19 3.12
N ASP A 263 6.26 15.94 3.49
CA ASP A 263 7.61 15.40 3.51
C ASP A 263 7.97 14.84 2.13
N LEU A 264 8.95 15.45 1.50
CA LEU A 264 9.48 15.00 0.21
C LEU A 264 10.34 13.74 0.34
N ASP A 265 10.73 13.38 1.57
CA ASP A 265 11.49 12.20 1.92
C ASP A 265 10.68 11.34 2.89
N SER A 266 10.09 10.26 2.38
CA SER A 266 9.27 9.35 3.18
C SER A 266 10.04 8.72 4.35
N TYR A 267 11.35 8.56 4.21
CA TYR A 267 12.20 8.06 5.27
C TYR A 267 12.39 9.09 6.40
N ASN A 268 12.45 10.38 6.08
CA ASN A 268 12.46 11.42 7.10
C ASN A 268 11.14 11.50 7.87
N PHE A 269 9.99 11.25 7.22
CA PHE A 269 8.72 11.10 7.91
C PHE A 269 8.79 9.94 8.92
N PHE A 270 9.25 8.77 8.49
CA PHE A 270 9.45 7.62 9.38
C PHE A 270 10.38 7.97 10.55
N LEU A 271 11.54 8.57 10.31
CA LEU A 271 12.47 8.93 11.37
C LEU A 271 11.89 9.90 12.41
N ARG A 272 10.95 10.76 12.02
CA ARG A 272 10.25 11.66 12.96
C ARG A 272 9.17 10.95 13.78
N HIS A 273 8.64 9.84 13.25
CA HIS A 273 7.52 9.10 13.80
C HIS A 273 7.86 7.62 14.04
N GLU A 274 9.16 7.29 14.20
CA GLU A 274 9.63 5.90 14.32
C GLU A 274 8.92 5.13 15.43
N GLU A 275 8.61 5.80 16.55
CA GLU A 275 7.91 5.20 17.69
C GLU A 275 6.40 4.94 17.42
N ASP A 276 5.89 5.39 16.28
CA ASP A 276 4.47 5.29 15.93
C ASP A 276 4.20 4.15 14.95
N PHE A 277 5.23 3.54 14.38
CA PHE A 277 5.12 2.51 13.35
C PHE A 277 5.91 1.25 13.69
N VAL A 278 5.39 0.09 13.30
CA VAL A 278 6.08 -1.20 13.48
C VAL A 278 7.26 -1.37 12.52
N SER A 279 7.24 -0.69 11.39
CA SER A 279 8.30 -0.72 10.37
C SER A 279 8.35 0.60 9.59
N SER A 280 9.43 0.83 8.85
CA SER A 280 9.51 1.95 7.91
C SER A 280 8.50 1.80 6.77
N TYR A 281 8.16 0.58 6.41
CA TYR A 281 7.18 0.28 5.38
C TYR A 281 5.76 0.63 5.83
N ALA A 282 5.39 0.33 7.07
CA ALA A 282 4.13 0.75 7.68
C ALA A 282 3.90 2.27 7.59
N SER A 283 4.96 3.07 7.64
CA SER A 283 4.85 4.53 7.53
C SER A 283 4.54 5.04 6.13
N THR A 284 4.41 4.16 5.15
CA THR A 284 4.16 4.54 3.75
C THR A 284 2.76 5.10 3.58
N ASP A 285 1.75 4.44 4.15
CA ASP A 285 0.34 4.81 4.07
C ASP A 285 -0.55 3.98 5.02
N PRO A 286 -1.82 4.35 5.17
CA PRO A 286 -2.75 3.64 6.05
C PRO A 286 -2.97 2.16 5.71
N SER A 287 -2.97 1.80 4.42
CA SER A 287 -3.20 0.43 3.97
C SER A 287 -2.02 -0.49 4.30
N GLU A 288 -0.81 0.03 4.11
CA GLU A 288 0.41 -0.66 4.50
C GLU A 288 0.55 -0.75 6.03
N ASP A 289 0.22 0.33 6.74
CA ASP A 289 0.31 0.38 8.19
C ASP A 289 -0.63 -0.63 8.88
N ILE A 290 -1.87 -0.72 8.43
CA ILE A 290 -2.79 -1.70 8.99
C ILE A 290 -2.35 -3.13 8.67
N SER A 291 -1.76 -3.37 7.49
CA SER A 291 -1.30 -4.69 7.05
C SER A 291 -0.05 -5.14 7.80
N GLU A 292 0.94 -4.26 7.94
CA GLU A 292 2.13 -4.50 8.76
C GLU A 292 1.74 -4.70 10.24
N SER A 293 0.89 -3.82 10.78
CA SER A 293 0.42 -3.93 12.16
C SER A 293 -0.35 -5.23 12.41
N PHE A 294 -1.14 -5.72 11.43
CA PHE A 294 -1.84 -7.00 11.53
C PHE A 294 -0.87 -8.17 11.57
N ALA A 295 0.13 -8.19 10.68
CA ALA A 295 1.15 -9.24 10.67
C ALA A 295 1.88 -9.30 12.02
N PHE A 296 2.26 -8.14 12.57
CA PHE A 296 2.88 -8.04 13.89
C PHE A 296 1.94 -8.49 15.01
N PHE A 297 0.66 -8.10 14.96
CA PHE A 297 -0.34 -8.52 15.93
C PHE A 297 -0.51 -10.04 15.99
N VAL A 298 -0.46 -10.73 14.84
CA VAL A 298 -0.63 -12.18 14.77
C VAL A 298 0.65 -12.93 15.18
N LEU A 299 1.83 -12.41 14.83
CA LEU A 299 3.10 -13.11 15.01
C LEU A 299 3.76 -12.90 16.36
N TRP A 300 3.47 -11.77 17.01
CA TRP A 300 4.12 -11.41 18.29
C TRP A 300 3.12 -11.07 19.38
N ASP A 301 3.56 -11.17 20.62
CA ASP A 301 2.77 -10.74 21.76
C ASP A 301 2.54 -9.22 21.73
N VAL A 302 1.31 -8.80 21.92
CA VAL A 302 0.96 -7.38 22.00
C VAL A 302 1.51 -6.80 23.30
N PRO A 303 2.44 -5.84 23.26
CA PRO A 303 3.08 -5.34 24.47
C PRO A 303 2.16 -4.42 25.28
N GLU A 304 2.37 -4.40 26.59
CA GLU A 304 1.83 -3.37 27.48
C GLU A 304 2.65 -2.07 27.32
N SER A 305 2.39 -1.31 26.25
CA SER A 305 3.05 -0.05 25.92
C SER A 305 2.02 1.02 25.57
N GLU A 306 2.32 2.27 25.91
CA GLU A 306 1.53 3.44 25.50
C GLU A 306 1.98 4.01 24.14
N ALA A 307 2.97 3.38 23.49
CA ALA A 307 3.42 3.79 22.16
C ALA A 307 2.32 3.57 21.10
N VAL A 308 2.25 4.46 20.13
CA VAL A 308 1.20 4.45 19.09
C VAL A 308 1.21 3.14 18.30
N TRP A 309 2.40 2.63 17.93
CA TRP A 309 2.49 1.33 17.25
C TRP A 309 1.86 0.18 18.05
N ALA A 310 1.97 0.19 19.39
CA ALA A 310 1.35 -0.82 20.23
C ALA A 310 -0.17 -0.62 20.36
N GLU A 311 -0.66 0.61 20.24
CA GLU A 311 -2.10 0.90 20.14
C GLU A 311 -2.67 0.39 18.81
N LYS A 312 -1.92 0.52 17.71
CA LYS A 312 -2.28 -0.05 16.41
C LYS A 312 -2.42 -1.57 16.46
N LEU A 313 -1.54 -2.27 17.18
CA LEU A 313 -1.71 -3.71 17.40
C LEU A 313 -2.97 -4.01 18.24
N ARG A 314 -3.27 -3.22 19.27
CA ARG A 314 -4.48 -3.41 20.08
C ARG A 314 -5.79 -3.12 19.35
N PHE A 315 -5.73 -2.34 18.26
CA PHE A 315 -6.87 -2.07 17.39
C PHE A 315 -7.61 -3.35 16.97
N PHE A 316 -6.87 -4.41 16.66
CA PHE A 316 -7.47 -5.68 16.21
C PHE A 316 -8.24 -6.40 17.31
N LEU A 317 -7.98 -6.12 18.58
CA LEU A 317 -8.73 -6.71 19.72
C LEU A 317 -10.17 -6.22 19.78
N ASP A 318 -10.49 -5.09 19.17
CA ASP A 318 -11.85 -4.57 19.09
C ASP A 318 -12.71 -5.30 18.04
N TYR A 319 -12.09 -6.16 17.22
CA TYR A 319 -12.71 -6.96 16.16
C TYR A 319 -12.51 -8.46 16.43
N PRO A 320 -13.42 -9.10 17.20
CA PRO A 320 -13.26 -10.50 17.60
C PRO A 320 -13.12 -11.49 16.43
N GLU A 321 -13.58 -11.11 15.23
CA GLU A 321 -13.45 -11.91 14.02
C GLU A 321 -12.03 -11.87 13.40
N LEU A 322 -11.16 -10.98 13.89
CA LEU A 322 -9.76 -10.87 13.46
C LEU A 322 -8.76 -11.46 14.47
N THR A 323 -9.26 -11.99 15.61
CA THR A 323 -8.44 -12.50 16.72
C THR A 323 -8.43 -14.03 16.86
#